data_4719851b9effb894f306dca0e5c766fc
#
_entry.id   4719851b9effb894f306dca0e5c766fc
#
_cell.length_a   1.000
_cell.length_b   1.000
_cell.length_c   1.000
_cell.angle_alpha   90.00
_cell.angle_beta   90.00
_cell.angle_gamma   90.00
#
_symmetry.space_group_name_H-M   'P 1'
#
loop_
_entity.id
_entity.type
_entity.pdbx_description
1 polymer ?
#
loop_
_entity_poly.entity_id
_entity_poly.type
_entity_poly.pdbx_seq_one_letter_code
_entity_poly.pdbx_strand_id
1 'polypeptide(L)'
;MLSPKRILKFFRNLIIFFFASSILAVLLLRFVPVYITPLMVIRSVQQITSGEELKCKHHWVSKDKISKHLPMAVIASEDNRFAEHNGFDFVEIKKAVEENRTRKKARGASTISQQTAKNVFLWPSSSWLRKGLEVYFTVLIETCWNKERIMEVYLNSIEMGKGIYGAQAVAEEHFNTSAKNLTRGQCALIAASLPNPIKFNSGKPSPYMYKRQRKIMRLMKQVPVFPPKAS
;
A
#
# COMPACT_ATOMS: atom_id res chain seq x y z
N MET A 1 21.66 18.32 -36.69
CA MET A 1 21.07 17.01 -36.39
C MET A 1 21.99 16.21 -35.47
N LEU A 2 21.49 15.59 -34.39
CA LEU A 2 22.29 14.70 -33.55
C LEU A 2 22.59 13.41 -34.29
N SER A 3 23.86 12.94 -34.24
CA SER A 3 24.21 11.69 -34.90
C SER A 3 23.46 10.49 -34.24
N PRO A 4 23.09 9.44 -34.99
CA PRO A 4 22.40 8.26 -34.45
C PRO A 4 23.13 7.62 -33.24
N LYS A 5 24.47 7.64 -33.27
CA LYS A 5 25.30 7.13 -32.16
C LYS A 5 25.13 7.94 -30.88
N ARG A 6 24.97 9.27 -30.97
CA ARG A 6 24.72 10.14 -29.80
C ARG A 6 23.34 9.91 -29.22
N ILE A 7 22.32 9.72 -30.06
CA ILE A 7 20.95 9.41 -29.64
C ILE A 7 20.93 8.06 -28.91
N LEU A 8 21.52 7.02 -29.47
CA LEU A 8 21.61 5.69 -28.84
C LEU A 8 22.33 5.74 -27.48
N LYS A 9 23.46 6.48 -27.40
CA LYS A 9 24.18 6.69 -26.14
C LYS A 9 23.35 7.39 -25.10
N PHE A 10 22.56 8.39 -25.49
CA PHE A 10 21.64 9.11 -24.60
C PHE A 10 20.58 8.16 -24.01
N PHE A 11 19.87 7.38 -24.84
CA PHE A 11 18.88 6.42 -24.37
C PHE A 11 19.48 5.33 -23.47
N ARG A 12 20.63 4.79 -23.83
CA ARG A 12 21.35 3.84 -22.98
C ARG A 12 21.64 4.44 -21.59
N ASN A 13 22.18 5.66 -21.55
CA ASN A 13 22.51 6.33 -20.28
C ASN A 13 21.26 6.62 -19.45
N LEU A 14 20.13 6.98 -20.08
CA LEU A 14 18.85 7.18 -19.42
C LEU A 14 18.33 5.89 -18.76
N ILE A 15 18.44 4.77 -19.47
CA ILE A 15 18.07 3.45 -18.95
C ILE A 15 18.95 3.08 -17.75
N ILE A 16 20.27 3.22 -17.88
CA ILE A 16 21.21 2.95 -16.78
C ILE A 16 20.90 3.83 -15.58
N PHE A 17 20.65 5.12 -15.81
CA PHE A 17 20.29 6.07 -14.74
C PHE A 17 19.00 5.67 -14.04
N PHE A 18 17.96 5.28 -14.79
CA PHE A 18 16.70 4.79 -14.22
C PHE A 18 16.91 3.58 -13.29
N PHE A 19 17.61 2.56 -13.76
CA PHE A 19 17.86 1.37 -12.94
C PHE A 19 18.74 1.67 -11.73
N ALA A 20 19.83 2.42 -11.91
CA ALA A 20 20.73 2.77 -10.82
C ALA A 20 20.02 3.62 -9.75
N SER A 21 19.28 4.66 -10.15
CA SER A 21 18.55 5.53 -9.22
C SER A 21 17.41 4.82 -8.50
N SER A 22 16.66 3.95 -9.19
CA SER A 22 15.57 3.18 -8.57
C SER A 22 16.07 2.14 -7.57
N ILE A 23 17.15 1.42 -7.89
CA ILE A 23 17.79 0.50 -6.95
C ILE A 23 18.31 1.25 -5.73
N LEU A 24 19.02 2.37 -5.94
CA LEU A 24 19.51 3.21 -4.85
C LEU A 24 18.36 3.71 -3.96
N ALA A 25 17.26 4.18 -4.56
CA ALA A 25 16.08 4.63 -3.80
C ALA A 25 15.49 3.50 -2.95
N VAL A 26 15.35 2.29 -3.50
CA VAL A 26 14.86 1.12 -2.74
C VAL A 26 15.80 0.77 -1.59
N LEU A 27 17.12 0.79 -1.81
CA LEU A 27 18.11 0.51 -0.76
C LEU A 27 18.10 1.58 0.34
N LEU A 28 17.98 2.85 0.00
CA LEU A 28 17.86 3.95 0.98
C LEU A 28 16.56 3.85 1.79
N LEU A 29 15.43 3.62 1.12
CA LEU A 29 14.13 3.50 1.77
C LEU A 29 13.96 2.20 2.60
N ARG A 30 14.92 1.28 2.55
CA ARG A 30 15.01 0.18 3.50
C ARG A 30 15.20 0.68 4.94
N PHE A 31 15.89 1.80 5.12
CA PHE A 31 16.32 2.28 6.44
C PHE A 31 15.67 3.61 6.83
N VAL A 32 15.26 4.41 5.86
CA VAL A 32 14.75 5.77 6.05
C VAL A 32 13.22 5.79 5.95
N PRO A 33 12.51 6.58 6.78
CA PRO A 33 11.08 6.81 6.65
C PRO A 33 10.68 7.37 5.28
N VAL A 34 9.53 6.95 4.77
CA VAL A 34 8.93 7.48 3.53
C VAL A 34 7.99 8.62 3.90
N TYR A 35 8.49 9.86 3.87
CA TYR A 35 7.71 11.05 4.25
C TYR A 35 6.80 11.56 3.13
N ILE A 36 7.16 11.33 1.88
CA ILE A 36 6.43 11.83 0.71
C ILE A 36 6.32 10.70 -0.31
N THR A 37 5.14 10.54 -0.89
CA THR A 37 4.90 9.62 -2.00
C THR A 37 4.37 10.36 -3.23
N PRO A 38 4.56 9.81 -4.45
CA PRO A 38 3.98 10.40 -5.66
C PRO A 38 2.46 10.58 -5.54
N LEU A 39 1.76 9.65 -4.88
CA LEU A 39 0.33 9.75 -4.66
C LEU A 39 -0.05 10.97 -3.82
N MET A 40 0.68 11.25 -2.72
CA MET A 40 0.44 12.42 -1.87
C MET A 40 0.56 13.71 -2.67
N VAL A 41 1.64 13.85 -3.47
CA VAL A 41 1.86 15.02 -4.31
C VAL A 41 0.74 15.19 -5.35
N ILE A 42 0.42 14.13 -6.08
CA ILE A 42 -0.62 14.16 -7.11
C ILE A 42 -1.99 14.52 -6.51
N ARG A 43 -2.35 13.94 -5.37
CA ARG A 43 -3.60 14.25 -4.66
C ARG A 43 -3.65 15.70 -4.18
N SER A 44 -2.54 16.22 -3.64
CA SER A 44 -2.45 17.62 -3.22
C SER A 44 -2.62 18.57 -4.40
N VAL A 45 -1.96 18.30 -5.53
CA VAL A 45 -2.13 19.11 -6.76
C VAL A 45 -3.57 19.03 -7.26
N GLN A 46 -4.19 17.83 -7.28
CA GLN A 46 -5.59 17.68 -7.69
C GLN A 46 -6.55 18.49 -6.81
N GLN A 47 -6.37 18.49 -5.49
CA GLN A 47 -7.19 19.30 -4.58
C GLN A 47 -7.05 20.78 -4.88
N ILE A 48 -5.83 21.30 -5.02
CA ILE A 48 -5.56 22.71 -5.32
C ILE A 48 -6.21 23.12 -6.66
N THR A 49 -6.02 22.31 -7.71
CA THR A 49 -6.56 22.61 -9.05
C THR A 49 -8.07 22.50 -9.13
N SER A 50 -8.71 21.72 -8.24
CA SER A 50 -10.17 21.60 -8.14
C SER A 50 -10.79 22.63 -7.19
N GLY A 51 -10.00 23.56 -6.61
CA GLY A 51 -10.47 24.55 -5.63
C GLY A 51 -10.90 23.93 -4.29
N GLU A 52 -10.47 22.71 -4.00
CA GLU A 52 -10.72 22.05 -2.70
C GLU A 52 -9.70 22.52 -1.66
N GLU A 53 -10.08 22.47 -0.39
CA GLU A 53 -9.14 22.70 0.70
C GLU A 53 -8.04 21.63 0.71
N LEU A 54 -6.79 22.05 0.80
CA LEU A 54 -5.64 21.15 0.83
C LEU A 54 -5.64 20.32 2.10
N LYS A 55 -5.81 19.02 1.96
CA LYS A 55 -5.68 18.04 3.03
C LYS A 55 -4.64 16.99 2.68
N CYS A 56 -3.50 17.00 3.40
CA CYS A 56 -2.44 16.00 3.28
C CYS A 56 -1.90 15.70 4.68
N LYS A 57 -2.61 14.87 5.43
CA LYS A 57 -2.25 14.46 6.79
C LYS A 57 -1.40 13.20 6.72
N HIS A 58 -0.16 13.31 7.16
CA HIS A 58 0.78 12.20 7.21
C HIS A 58 1.75 12.37 8.39
N HIS A 59 1.83 11.34 9.24
CA HIS A 59 2.79 11.26 10.32
C HIS A 59 3.40 9.86 10.34
N TRP A 60 4.70 9.78 10.05
CA TRP A 60 5.43 8.51 10.14
C TRP A 60 5.60 8.07 11.58
N VAL A 61 5.31 6.81 11.87
CA VAL A 61 5.60 6.16 13.14
C VAL A 61 6.27 4.81 12.91
N SER A 62 7.22 4.45 13.78
CA SER A 62 7.85 3.14 13.72
C SER A 62 6.86 2.00 14.02
N LYS A 63 7.16 0.79 13.53
CA LYS A 63 6.27 -0.38 13.65
C LYS A 63 5.83 -0.68 15.09
N ASP A 64 6.68 -0.45 16.07
CA ASP A 64 6.40 -0.64 17.50
C ASP A 64 5.42 0.38 18.08
N LYS A 65 5.23 1.52 17.40
CA LYS A 65 4.22 2.55 17.69
C LYS A 65 2.92 2.35 16.90
N ILE A 66 2.75 1.22 16.23
CA ILE A 66 1.50 0.83 15.56
C ILE A 66 0.88 -0.34 16.35
N SER A 67 -0.44 -0.31 16.53
CA SER A 67 -1.17 -1.41 17.15
C SER A 67 -0.93 -2.73 16.41
N LYS A 68 -0.57 -3.78 17.14
CA LYS A 68 -0.39 -5.14 16.59
C LYS A 68 -1.63 -5.68 15.85
N HIS A 69 -2.77 -5.08 16.07
CA HIS A 69 -4.02 -5.46 15.41
C HIS A 69 -4.11 -4.92 13.98
N LEU A 70 -3.41 -3.82 13.65
CA LEU A 70 -3.55 -3.20 12.34
C LEU A 70 -2.91 -4.04 11.22
N PRO A 71 -1.65 -4.51 11.31
CA PRO A 71 -1.09 -5.41 10.31
C PRO A 71 -1.93 -6.68 10.16
N MET A 72 -2.43 -7.27 11.27
CA MET A 72 -3.31 -8.44 11.23
C MET A 72 -4.63 -8.18 10.48
N ALA A 73 -5.24 -7.01 10.68
CA ALA A 73 -6.47 -6.64 9.99
C ALA A 73 -6.24 -6.43 8.49
N VAL A 74 -5.11 -5.80 8.13
CA VAL A 74 -4.71 -5.58 6.74
C VAL A 74 -4.41 -6.90 6.04
N ILE A 75 -3.61 -7.79 6.64
CA ILE A 75 -3.32 -9.13 6.11
C ILE A 75 -4.63 -9.89 5.89
N ALA A 76 -5.51 -9.92 6.88
CA ALA A 76 -6.80 -10.60 6.80
C ALA A 76 -7.75 -10.05 5.72
N SER A 77 -7.62 -8.75 5.36
CA SER A 77 -8.47 -8.07 4.37
C SER A 77 -7.92 -8.12 2.96
N GLU A 78 -6.61 -7.88 2.81
CA GLU A 78 -5.97 -7.58 1.54
C GLU A 78 -5.11 -8.73 1.00
N ASP A 79 -4.44 -9.49 1.90
CA ASP A 79 -3.40 -10.43 1.51
C ASP A 79 -3.17 -11.48 2.62
N ASN A 80 -4.07 -12.44 2.74
CA ASN A 80 -4.07 -13.40 3.85
C ASN A 80 -2.86 -14.35 3.86
N ARG A 81 -2.09 -14.39 2.79
CA ARG A 81 -0.88 -15.19 2.62
C ARG A 81 0.39 -14.34 2.52
N PHE A 82 0.36 -13.09 2.99
CA PHE A 82 1.45 -12.13 2.88
C PHE A 82 2.82 -12.66 3.32
N ALA A 83 2.86 -13.48 4.37
CA ALA A 83 4.09 -14.09 4.88
C ALA A 83 4.59 -15.30 4.07
N GLU A 84 3.78 -15.83 3.14
CA GLU A 84 4.05 -17.08 2.44
C GLU A 84 4.60 -16.89 1.01
N HIS A 85 4.42 -15.70 0.43
CA HIS A 85 4.84 -15.42 -0.95
C HIS A 85 5.88 -14.30 -1.01
N ASN A 86 6.62 -14.23 -2.13
CA ASN A 86 7.61 -13.21 -2.41
C ASN A 86 7.05 -12.18 -3.42
N GLY A 87 6.11 -11.36 -2.97
CA GLY A 87 5.53 -10.25 -3.74
C GLY A 87 4.31 -10.59 -4.59
N PHE A 88 4.18 -11.84 -5.04
CA PHE A 88 3.08 -12.29 -5.90
C PHE A 88 2.43 -13.54 -5.34
N ASP A 89 1.15 -13.49 -5.02
CA ASP A 89 0.39 -14.67 -4.61
C ASP A 89 -0.22 -15.36 -5.84
N PHE A 90 0.53 -16.28 -6.43
CA PHE A 90 0.09 -17.03 -7.61
C PHE A 90 -1.14 -17.91 -7.34
N VAL A 91 -1.36 -18.34 -6.09
CA VAL A 91 -2.56 -19.10 -5.71
C VAL A 91 -3.79 -18.21 -5.77
N GLU A 92 -3.72 -17.00 -5.19
CA GLU A 92 -4.84 -16.05 -5.24
C GLU A 92 -5.03 -15.46 -6.65
N ILE A 93 -3.96 -15.30 -7.43
CA ILE A 93 -4.05 -14.89 -8.86
C ILE A 93 -4.83 -15.95 -9.63
N LYS A 94 -4.51 -17.24 -9.50
CA LYS A 94 -5.22 -18.33 -10.17
C LYS A 94 -6.70 -18.35 -9.78
N LYS A 95 -7.01 -18.28 -8.49
CA LYS A 95 -8.39 -18.20 -8.00
C LYS A 95 -9.14 -16.99 -8.55
N ALA A 96 -8.49 -15.81 -8.57
CA ALA A 96 -9.11 -14.61 -9.12
C ALA A 96 -9.41 -14.74 -10.62
N VAL A 97 -8.53 -15.36 -11.41
CA VAL A 97 -8.76 -15.63 -12.82
C VAL A 97 -9.97 -16.57 -13.01
N GLU A 98 -10.06 -17.65 -12.25
CA GLU A 98 -11.17 -18.60 -12.29
C GLU A 98 -12.50 -17.92 -11.89
N GLU A 99 -12.53 -17.20 -10.78
CA GLU A 99 -13.72 -16.48 -10.32
C GLU A 99 -14.17 -15.39 -11.29
N ASN A 100 -13.23 -14.70 -11.94
CA ASN A 100 -13.53 -13.59 -12.86
C ASN A 100 -14.20 -14.06 -14.17
N ARG A 101 -14.15 -15.37 -14.49
CA ARG A 101 -14.89 -15.93 -15.63
C ARG A 101 -16.41 -15.81 -15.49
N THR A 102 -16.91 -15.80 -14.25
CA THR A 102 -18.36 -15.77 -13.94
C THR A 102 -18.81 -14.48 -13.25
N ARG A 103 -17.88 -13.63 -12.80
CA ARG A 103 -18.19 -12.41 -12.05
C ARG A 103 -18.50 -11.23 -12.98
N LYS A 104 -19.58 -10.49 -12.70
CA LYS A 104 -19.87 -9.20 -13.35
C LYS A 104 -18.83 -8.12 -13.07
N LYS A 105 -18.16 -8.18 -11.91
CA LYS A 105 -17.09 -7.25 -11.51
C LYS A 105 -15.84 -8.04 -11.15
N ALA A 106 -14.76 -7.76 -11.85
CA ALA A 106 -13.50 -8.44 -11.65
C ALA A 106 -12.98 -8.26 -10.20
N ARG A 107 -12.49 -9.36 -9.61
CA ARG A 107 -11.73 -9.37 -8.36
C ARG A 107 -10.26 -9.16 -8.69
N GLY A 108 -9.62 -8.23 -7.98
CA GLY A 108 -8.17 -8.08 -7.99
C GLY A 108 -7.49 -9.09 -7.07
N ALA A 109 -6.24 -9.39 -7.36
CA ALA A 109 -5.36 -10.24 -6.55
C ALA A 109 -4.02 -9.52 -6.28
N SER A 110 -4.05 -8.19 -6.09
CA SER A 110 -2.85 -7.43 -5.76
C SER A 110 -2.48 -7.62 -4.30
N THR A 111 -1.20 -7.94 -4.06
CA THR A 111 -0.64 -8.17 -2.72
C THR A 111 -0.30 -6.87 -2.00
N ILE A 112 -0.03 -6.94 -0.70
CA ILE A 112 0.48 -5.81 0.11
C ILE A 112 1.79 -5.28 -0.49
N SER A 113 2.69 -6.15 -0.95
CA SER A 113 3.95 -5.74 -1.58
C SER A 113 3.72 -4.96 -2.88
N GLN A 114 2.81 -5.40 -3.74
CA GLN A 114 2.45 -4.68 -4.96
C GLN A 114 1.79 -3.33 -4.65
N GLN A 115 0.95 -3.27 -3.63
CA GLN A 115 0.34 -2.00 -3.18
C GLN A 115 1.39 -1.05 -2.61
N THR A 116 2.38 -1.56 -1.85
CA THR A 116 3.51 -0.77 -1.33
C THR A 116 4.35 -0.21 -2.47
N ALA A 117 4.78 -1.06 -3.41
CA ALA A 117 5.55 -0.64 -4.58
C ALA A 117 4.82 0.45 -5.38
N LYS A 118 3.53 0.27 -5.63
CA LYS A 118 2.69 1.26 -6.30
C LYS A 118 2.64 2.59 -5.56
N ASN A 119 2.36 2.57 -4.26
CA ASN A 119 2.13 3.79 -3.50
C ASN A 119 3.42 4.60 -3.27
N VAL A 120 4.56 3.92 -3.09
CA VAL A 120 5.84 4.57 -2.79
C VAL A 120 6.55 5.09 -4.02
N PHE A 121 6.47 4.36 -5.16
CA PHE A 121 7.31 4.67 -6.33
C PHE A 121 6.53 5.12 -7.57
N LEU A 122 5.20 4.93 -7.61
CA LEU A 122 4.43 5.11 -8.83
C LEU A 122 3.25 6.08 -8.64
N TRP A 123 2.64 6.43 -9.76
CA TRP A 123 1.47 7.31 -9.84
C TRP A 123 0.16 6.53 -9.97
N PRO A 124 -0.99 7.12 -9.58
CA PRO A 124 -2.31 6.50 -9.75
C PRO A 124 -2.72 6.50 -11.23
N SER A 125 -2.62 5.35 -11.88
CA SER A 125 -3.02 5.14 -13.28
C SER A 125 -3.36 3.66 -13.49
N SER A 126 -4.12 3.34 -14.55
CA SER A 126 -4.44 1.97 -14.95
C SER A 126 -3.64 1.50 -16.18
N SER A 127 -2.54 2.19 -16.56
CA SER A 127 -1.76 1.83 -17.74
C SER A 127 -0.92 0.56 -17.56
N TRP A 128 -0.70 -0.17 -18.67
CA TRP A 128 0.17 -1.36 -18.70
C TRP A 128 1.62 -1.03 -18.32
N LEU A 129 2.13 0.14 -18.75
CA LEU A 129 3.46 0.59 -18.38
C LEU A 129 3.59 0.72 -16.86
N ARG A 130 2.63 1.41 -16.21
CA ARG A 130 2.63 1.51 -14.75
C ARG A 130 2.55 0.13 -14.08
N LYS A 131 1.76 -0.81 -14.64
CA LYS A 131 1.68 -2.17 -14.09
C LYS A 131 3.00 -2.94 -14.25
N GLY A 132 3.72 -2.75 -15.35
CA GLY A 132 5.08 -3.31 -15.53
C GLY A 132 6.07 -2.75 -14.50
N LEU A 133 6.03 -1.42 -14.26
CA LEU A 133 6.85 -0.80 -13.21
C LEU A 133 6.46 -1.25 -11.80
N GLU A 134 5.18 -1.51 -11.53
CA GLU A 134 4.72 -2.07 -10.26
C GLU A 134 5.34 -3.47 -10.02
N VAL A 135 5.37 -4.32 -11.05
CA VAL A 135 6.05 -5.64 -10.97
C VAL A 135 7.54 -5.44 -10.67
N TYR A 136 8.22 -4.56 -11.41
CA TYR A 136 9.63 -4.27 -11.21
C TYR A 136 9.93 -3.82 -9.77
N PHE A 137 9.23 -2.81 -9.25
CA PHE A 137 9.45 -2.33 -7.89
C PHE A 137 9.02 -3.36 -6.83
N THR A 138 8.03 -4.20 -7.10
CA THR A 138 7.63 -5.30 -6.20
C THR A 138 8.79 -6.28 -6.04
N VAL A 139 9.43 -6.69 -7.13
CA VAL A 139 10.61 -7.57 -7.08
C VAL A 139 11.74 -6.90 -6.29
N LEU A 140 12.01 -5.62 -6.54
CA LEU A 140 13.08 -4.91 -5.83
C LEU A 140 12.83 -4.84 -4.32
N ILE A 141 11.63 -4.44 -3.87
CA ILE A 141 11.36 -4.33 -2.44
C ILE A 141 11.36 -5.71 -1.76
N GLU A 142 10.86 -6.76 -2.39
CA GLU A 142 10.89 -8.12 -1.83
C GLU A 142 12.32 -8.68 -1.74
N THR A 143 13.19 -8.30 -2.66
CA THR A 143 14.61 -8.70 -2.63
C THR A 143 15.40 -7.92 -1.58
N CYS A 144 15.12 -6.62 -1.42
CA CYS A 144 15.91 -5.72 -0.58
C CYS A 144 15.36 -5.54 0.83
N TRP A 145 14.03 -5.68 1.04
CA TRP A 145 13.36 -5.45 2.33
C TRP A 145 12.83 -6.77 2.90
N ASN A 146 12.77 -6.86 4.22
CA ASN A 146 12.03 -7.94 4.88
C ASN A 146 10.52 -7.61 4.94
N LYS A 147 9.71 -8.62 5.20
CA LYS A 147 8.23 -8.48 5.29
C LYS A 147 7.79 -7.44 6.32
N GLU A 148 8.51 -7.33 7.42
CA GLU A 148 8.22 -6.34 8.46
C GLU A 148 8.42 -4.92 7.94
N ARG A 149 9.50 -4.66 7.18
CA ARG A 149 9.74 -3.37 6.57
C ARG A 149 8.71 -3.03 5.49
N ILE A 150 8.34 -3.99 4.64
CA ILE A 150 7.28 -3.80 3.65
C ILE A 150 5.98 -3.41 4.35
N MET A 151 5.58 -4.12 5.41
CA MET A 151 4.38 -3.81 6.18
C MET A 151 4.47 -2.44 6.88
N GLU A 152 5.60 -2.10 7.48
CA GLU A 152 5.80 -0.80 8.12
C GLU A 152 5.64 0.35 7.13
N VAL A 153 6.27 0.24 5.95
CA VAL A 153 6.12 1.23 4.88
C VAL A 153 4.70 1.29 4.37
N TYR A 154 4.06 0.15 4.14
CA TYR A 154 2.65 0.07 3.75
C TYR A 154 1.75 0.83 4.72
N LEU A 155 1.83 0.50 6.00
CA LEU A 155 0.98 1.08 7.04
C LEU A 155 1.22 2.57 7.27
N ASN A 156 2.36 3.09 6.85
CA ASN A 156 2.67 4.52 6.94
C ASN A 156 2.38 5.30 5.66
N SER A 157 2.33 4.66 4.49
CA SER A 157 2.26 5.39 3.21
C SER A 157 0.93 5.27 2.47
N ILE A 158 0.11 4.26 2.79
CA ILE A 158 -1.17 4.05 2.08
C ILE A 158 -2.20 5.12 2.46
N GLU A 159 -3.01 5.54 1.48
CA GLU A 159 -4.16 6.40 1.73
C GLU A 159 -5.24 5.62 2.50
N MET A 160 -5.61 6.11 3.68
CA MET A 160 -6.60 5.50 4.59
C MET A 160 -7.87 6.33 4.76
N GLY A 161 -7.91 7.48 4.10
CA GLY A 161 -9.03 8.42 4.00
C GLY A 161 -8.69 9.53 3.01
N LYS A 162 -9.63 10.36 2.61
CA LYS A 162 -9.38 11.47 1.67
C LYS A 162 -8.30 12.41 2.25
N GLY A 163 -7.09 12.40 1.66
CA GLY A 163 -5.94 13.18 2.11
C GLY A 163 -5.37 12.75 3.48
N ILE A 164 -5.62 11.51 3.90
CA ILE A 164 -5.14 10.95 5.16
C ILE A 164 -4.27 9.73 4.83
N TYR A 165 -2.99 9.80 5.17
CA TYR A 165 -2.00 8.79 4.83
C TYR A 165 -1.36 8.19 6.07
N GLY A 166 -1.41 6.86 6.16
CA GLY A 166 -0.79 6.09 7.21
C GLY A 166 -1.58 5.96 8.51
N ALA A 167 -1.10 5.05 9.34
CA ALA A 167 -1.76 4.59 10.55
C ALA A 167 -1.93 5.69 11.61
N GLN A 168 -0.93 6.55 11.79
CA GLN A 168 -1.00 7.61 12.80
C GLN A 168 -2.04 8.67 12.40
N ALA A 169 -1.98 9.14 11.16
CA ALA A 169 -2.92 10.16 10.68
C ALA A 169 -4.39 9.68 10.72
N VAL A 170 -4.68 8.42 10.33
CA VAL A 170 -6.05 7.90 10.41
C VAL A 170 -6.51 7.67 11.84
N ALA A 171 -5.59 7.30 12.75
CA ALA A 171 -5.91 7.15 14.17
C ALA A 171 -6.31 8.49 14.80
N GLU A 172 -5.59 9.55 14.48
CA GLU A 172 -5.88 10.91 14.95
C GLU A 172 -7.19 11.44 14.35
N GLU A 173 -7.31 11.42 13.03
CA GLU A 173 -8.41 12.04 12.29
C GLU A 173 -9.77 11.30 12.45
N HIS A 174 -9.75 9.97 12.55
CA HIS A 174 -10.98 9.17 12.58
C HIS A 174 -11.36 8.65 13.96
N PHE A 175 -10.39 8.55 14.89
CA PHE A 175 -10.63 7.90 16.19
C PHE A 175 -10.13 8.70 17.39
N ASN A 176 -9.55 9.90 17.16
CA ASN A 176 -8.99 10.76 18.21
C ASN A 176 -8.06 9.99 19.16
N THR A 177 -7.17 9.19 18.59
CA THR A 177 -6.22 8.34 19.33
C THR A 177 -4.89 8.21 18.56
N SER A 178 -3.91 7.52 19.14
CA SER A 178 -2.66 7.21 18.45
C SER A 178 -2.73 5.86 17.71
N ALA A 179 -1.86 5.66 16.72
CA ALA A 179 -1.77 4.38 16.01
C ALA A 179 -1.52 3.19 16.95
N LYS A 180 -0.79 3.41 18.04
CA LYS A 180 -0.50 2.40 19.06
C LYS A 180 -1.75 1.92 19.79
N ASN A 181 -2.67 2.83 20.05
CA ASN A 181 -3.86 2.60 20.87
C ASN A 181 -5.08 2.16 20.06
N LEU A 182 -4.96 2.01 18.74
CA LEU A 182 -6.05 1.49 17.91
C LEU A 182 -6.49 0.12 18.42
N THR A 183 -7.78 0.02 18.70
CA THR A 183 -8.43 -1.24 19.10
C THR A 183 -8.53 -2.20 17.91
N ARG A 184 -8.74 -3.48 18.18
CA ARG A 184 -8.97 -4.50 17.14
C ARG A 184 -10.12 -4.14 16.21
N GLY A 185 -11.21 -3.59 16.76
CA GLY A 185 -12.37 -3.17 15.98
C GLY A 185 -12.08 -1.98 15.06
N GLN A 186 -11.35 -0.98 15.55
CA GLN A 186 -10.92 0.18 14.77
C GLN A 186 -9.95 -0.23 13.65
N CYS A 187 -8.98 -1.11 13.93
CA CYS A 187 -8.09 -1.66 12.91
C CYS A 187 -8.85 -2.39 11.80
N ALA A 188 -9.88 -3.17 12.16
CA ALA A 188 -10.72 -3.84 11.18
C ALA A 188 -11.61 -2.88 10.38
N LEU A 189 -12.04 -1.72 10.92
CA LEU A 189 -12.72 -0.66 10.18
C LEU A 189 -11.78 0.03 9.19
N ILE A 190 -10.54 0.34 9.61
CA ILE A 190 -9.50 0.88 8.72
C ILE A 190 -9.28 -0.09 7.56
N ALA A 191 -9.02 -1.37 7.83
CA ALA A 191 -8.84 -2.37 6.79
C ALA A 191 -10.07 -2.52 5.88
N ALA A 192 -11.29 -2.34 6.41
CA ALA A 192 -12.51 -2.36 5.62
C ALA A 192 -12.63 -1.16 4.65
N SER A 193 -11.96 -0.03 4.92
CA SER A 193 -11.99 1.16 4.05
C SER A 193 -10.96 1.12 2.92
N LEU A 194 -9.88 0.33 3.04
CA LEU A 194 -8.74 0.34 2.10
C LEU A 194 -9.10 0.12 0.63
N PRO A 195 -10.07 -0.69 0.24
CA PRO A 195 -10.43 -0.84 -1.18
C PRO A 195 -10.91 0.44 -1.86
N ASN A 196 -11.44 1.40 -1.11
CA ASN A 196 -11.78 2.74 -1.59
C ASN A 196 -11.83 3.72 -0.41
N PRO A 197 -10.68 4.23 0.05
CA PRO A 197 -10.59 5.06 1.25
C PRO A 197 -11.21 6.45 1.09
N ILE A 198 -11.41 6.90 -0.15
CA ILE A 198 -12.11 8.15 -0.43
C ILE A 198 -13.62 8.00 -0.18
N LYS A 199 -14.19 6.86 -0.57
CA LYS A 199 -15.61 6.56 -0.41
C LYS A 199 -15.95 6.03 0.99
N PHE A 200 -15.08 5.19 1.55
CA PHE A 200 -15.31 4.53 2.83
C PHE A 200 -14.56 5.22 3.95
N ASN A 201 -15.29 5.87 4.85
CA ASN A 201 -14.71 6.56 6.00
C ASN A 201 -14.78 5.64 7.22
N SER A 202 -13.60 5.26 7.76
CA SER A 202 -13.51 4.38 8.92
C SER A 202 -13.96 5.05 10.23
N GLY A 203 -13.94 6.39 10.30
CA GLY A 203 -14.45 7.17 11.44
C GLY A 203 -15.97 7.36 11.41
N LYS A 204 -16.60 7.22 10.22
CA LYS A 204 -18.07 7.28 10.04
C LYS A 204 -18.53 6.07 9.23
N PRO A 205 -18.44 4.83 9.79
CA PRO A 205 -18.65 3.61 9.05
C PRO A 205 -20.12 3.38 8.69
N SER A 206 -20.37 3.02 7.44
CA SER A 206 -21.69 2.59 6.95
C SER A 206 -22.06 1.17 7.42
N PRO A 207 -23.34 0.74 7.34
CA PRO A 207 -23.73 -0.64 7.61
C PRO A 207 -22.94 -1.68 6.82
N TYR A 208 -22.55 -1.38 5.58
CA TYR A 208 -21.68 -2.20 4.76
C TYR A 208 -20.29 -2.36 5.38
N MET A 209 -19.71 -1.27 5.88
CA MET A 209 -18.40 -1.31 6.53
C MET A 209 -18.42 -2.12 7.82
N TYR A 210 -19.47 -2.02 8.64
CA TYR A 210 -19.64 -2.88 9.82
C TYR A 210 -19.78 -4.35 9.46
N LYS A 211 -20.45 -4.69 8.36
CA LYS A 211 -20.50 -6.08 7.86
C LYS A 211 -19.10 -6.56 7.46
N ARG A 212 -18.32 -5.74 6.75
CA ARG A 212 -16.92 -6.06 6.41
C ARG A 212 -16.04 -6.18 7.65
N GLN A 213 -16.14 -5.24 8.60
CA GLN A 213 -15.41 -5.27 9.87
C GLN A 213 -15.60 -6.62 10.58
N ARG A 214 -16.84 -7.07 10.75
CA ARG A 214 -17.14 -8.38 11.39
C ARG A 214 -16.48 -9.54 10.65
N LYS A 215 -16.48 -9.52 9.32
CA LYS A 215 -15.79 -10.52 8.50
C LYS A 215 -14.27 -10.48 8.73
N ILE A 216 -13.66 -9.30 8.67
CA ILE A 216 -12.22 -9.11 8.90
C ILE A 216 -11.84 -9.57 10.30
N MET A 217 -12.59 -9.20 11.35
CA MET A 217 -12.33 -9.63 12.72
C MET A 217 -12.36 -11.14 12.90
N ARG A 218 -13.19 -11.86 12.13
CA ARG A 218 -13.17 -13.35 12.09
C ARG A 218 -11.90 -13.86 11.41
N LEU A 219 -11.57 -13.33 10.25
CA LEU A 219 -10.37 -13.72 9.48
C LEU A 219 -9.07 -13.45 10.25
N MET A 220 -8.98 -12.36 11.01
CA MET A 220 -7.84 -12.04 11.89
C MET A 220 -7.52 -13.14 12.92
N LYS A 221 -8.45 -14.06 13.20
CA LYS A 221 -8.19 -15.21 14.08
C LYS A 221 -7.55 -16.39 13.34
N GLN A 222 -7.62 -16.39 12.01
CA GLN A 222 -7.20 -17.49 11.15
C GLN A 222 -5.86 -17.20 10.46
N VAL A 223 -5.49 -15.91 10.31
CA VAL A 223 -4.19 -15.55 9.73
C VAL A 223 -3.06 -15.74 10.75
N PRO A 224 -1.87 -16.17 10.30
CA PRO A 224 -0.69 -16.27 11.16
C PRO A 224 -0.37 -14.96 11.86
N VAL A 225 0.15 -15.03 13.09
CA VAL A 225 0.60 -13.83 13.82
C VAL A 225 1.71 -13.14 13.04
N PHE A 226 1.60 -11.81 12.90
CA PHE A 226 2.60 -11.03 12.21
C PHE A 226 3.19 -9.95 13.15
N PRO A 227 4.52 -9.76 13.18
CA PRO A 227 5.53 -10.60 12.51
C PRO A 227 5.54 -12.03 13.05
N PRO A 228 5.98 -13.02 12.23
CA PRO A 228 6.17 -14.38 12.71
C PRO A 228 7.13 -14.36 13.90
N LYS A 229 6.89 -15.18 14.90
CA LYS A 229 7.85 -15.34 16.00
C LYS A 229 9.17 -15.81 15.41
N ALA A 230 10.27 -15.19 15.84
CA ALA A 230 11.59 -15.67 15.51
C ALA A 230 11.68 -17.13 15.99
N SER A 231 11.96 -18.04 15.06
CA SER A 231 12.26 -19.44 15.35
C SER A 231 13.63 -19.57 15.97
#